data_6432d43cea5599aeb5326c55c09a158c
#
_entry.id   6432d43cea5599aeb5326c55c09a158c
#
_cell.length_a   1.000
_cell.length_b   1.000
_cell.length_c   1.000
_cell.angle_alpha   90.00
_cell.angle_beta   90.00
_cell.angle_gamma   90.00
#
_symmetry.space_group_name_H-M   'P 1'
#
loop_
_entity.id
_entity.type
_entity.pdbx_description
1 polymer ?
#
loop_
_entity_poly.entity_id
_entity_poly.type
_entity_poly.pdbx_seq_one_letter_code
_entity_poly.pdbx_strand_id
1 'polypeptide(L)'
;EGNETKLSASEVKYLLNNILSPKLHLVPDACSEINLKKIVFHQLLRNQANVLDFLVEQRTAAINGVAGTGKTLIAVEKARRLHSRNQEVLFLCFNKYLKEYLEEAYGDELAGVKFYTIDGLACKLAGNEGDFNNDRGNRFKMLADYLSDVYAGMLYEGKANYLRKAGLTANIIVDEGQDFGQEDIEGNRILEALCKISQCAGGSFYIFYDKLQMIQSSRIPAVIREADCKLTLYKNCRNTENIALTSLRLISDRKPEMSENTVAGCSPVMYFAGDLAGAFRAVDESIRKFEQRGYHDIVILTMKTEARSVLSDS
;
A
#
# COMPACT_ATOMS: atom_id res chain seq x y z
N GLU A 1 51.19 30.83 -46.98
CA GLU A 1 50.09 31.76 -46.73
C GLU A 1 48.81 30.95 -46.76
N GLY A 2 48.29 30.57 -45.57
CA GLY A 2 47.06 29.81 -45.43
C GLY A 2 45.87 30.74 -45.63
N ASN A 3 45.01 30.40 -46.58
CA ASN A 3 43.70 31.04 -46.76
C ASN A 3 42.83 30.76 -45.55
N GLU A 4 42.80 31.67 -44.59
CA GLU A 4 41.83 31.65 -43.50
C GLU A 4 40.46 32.05 -44.04
N THR A 5 39.66 31.04 -44.39
CA THR A 5 38.25 31.27 -44.73
C THR A 5 37.50 31.59 -43.43
N LYS A 6 37.03 32.84 -43.30
CA LYS A 6 36.16 33.23 -42.19
C LYS A 6 34.82 32.52 -42.29
N LEU A 7 34.48 31.75 -41.28
CA LEU A 7 33.19 31.07 -41.16
C LEU A 7 32.06 32.11 -41.04
N SER A 8 30.97 31.86 -41.69
CA SER A 8 29.74 32.65 -41.54
C SER A 8 29.11 32.44 -40.12
N ALA A 9 28.31 33.39 -39.70
CA ALA A 9 27.62 33.29 -38.39
C ALA A 9 26.76 32.03 -38.28
N SER A 10 26.20 31.52 -39.36
CA SER A 10 25.43 30.26 -39.39
C SER A 10 26.34 29.03 -39.24
N GLU A 11 27.50 29.01 -39.86
CA GLU A 11 28.48 27.92 -39.70
C GLU A 11 29.11 27.91 -38.33
N VAL A 12 29.40 29.04 -37.73
CA VAL A 12 29.85 29.15 -36.36
C VAL A 12 28.79 28.62 -35.39
N LYS A 13 27.53 28.98 -35.59
CA LYS A 13 26.43 28.51 -34.77
C LYS A 13 26.20 26.99 -34.92
N TYR A 14 26.36 26.46 -36.14
CA TYR A 14 26.28 25.02 -36.41
C TYR A 14 27.43 24.27 -35.70
N LEU A 15 28.66 24.73 -35.83
CA LEU A 15 29.83 24.16 -35.17
C LEU A 15 29.69 24.17 -33.63
N LEU A 16 29.27 25.31 -33.07
CA LEU A 16 29.06 25.43 -31.63
C LEU A 16 27.98 24.45 -31.11
N ASN A 17 26.82 24.39 -31.76
CA ASN A 17 25.68 23.62 -31.26
C ASN A 17 25.74 22.13 -31.55
N ASN A 18 26.46 21.72 -32.61
CA ASN A 18 26.43 20.31 -33.06
C ASN A 18 27.76 19.58 -32.93
N ILE A 19 28.87 20.32 -32.84
CA ILE A 19 30.23 19.72 -32.79
C ILE A 19 30.94 20.04 -31.48
N LEU A 20 31.01 21.31 -31.09
CA LEU A 20 31.79 21.73 -29.92
C LEU A 20 30.98 21.62 -28.61
N SER A 21 29.70 21.89 -28.66
CA SER A 21 28.81 21.77 -27.51
C SER A 21 27.45 21.18 -27.94
N PRO A 22 27.43 19.90 -28.38
CA PRO A 22 26.16 19.26 -28.76
C PRO A 22 25.27 19.20 -27.52
N LYS A 23 24.02 19.67 -27.67
CA LYS A 23 23.00 19.46 -26.65
C LYS A 23 22.63 17.97 -26.64
N LEU A 24 23.34 17.21 -25.84
CA LEU A 24 22.98 15.82 -25.59
C LEU A 24 21.73 15.81 -24.69
N HIS A 25 20.61 15.41 -25.23
CA HIS A 25 19.47 14.99 -24.43
C HIS A 25 19.78 13.58 -23.95
N LEU A 26 20.38 13.48 -22.76
CA LEU A 26 20.46 12.21 -22.05
C LEU A 26 19.03 11.86 -21.63
N VAL A 27 18.42 10.95 -22.37
CA VAL A 27 17.20 10.27 -21.90
C VAL A 27 17.72 9.21 -20.92
N PRO A 28 17.41 9.31 -19.61
CA PRO A 28 17.78 8.25 -18.68
C PRO A 28 17.17 6.94 -19.17
N ASP A 29 17.96 5.86 -19.10
CA ASP A 29 17.38 4.54 -19.34
C ASP A 29 16.36 4.20 -18.26
N ALA A 30 15.50 3.23 -18.52
CA ALA A 30 14.44 2.81 -17.60
C ALA A 30 15.01 2.42 -16.23
N CYS A 31 16.19 1.82 -16.19
CA CYS A 31 16.85 1.40 -14.96
C CYS A 31 17.30 2.60 -14.10
N SER A 32 17.87 3.61 -14.73
CA SER A 32 18.28 4.87 -14.06
C SER A 32 17.07 5.64 -13.53
N GLU A 33 15.96 5.70 -14.30
CA GLU A 33 14.71 6.31 -13.84
C GLU A 33 14.13 5.58 -12.63
N ILE A 34 14.11 4.23 -12.66
CA ILE A 34 13.59 3.40 -11.57
C ILE A 34 14.44 3.59 -10.31
N ASN A 35 15.76 3.61 -10.43
CA ASN A 35 16.66 3.79 -9.29
C ASN A 35 16.53 5.20 -8.67
N LEU A 36 16.42 6.24 -9.46
CA LEU A 36 16.15 7.59 -8.98
C LEU A 36 14.81 7.66 -8.23
N LYS A 37 13.76 7.06 -8.80
CA LYS A 37 12.45 6.98 -8.15
C LYS A 37 12.51 6.22 -6.83
N LYS A 38 13.26 5.12 -6.73
CA LYS A 38 13.47 4.38 -5.47
C LYS A 38 14.15 5.25 -4.41
N ILE A 39 15.21 5.99 -4.76
CA ILE A 39 15.91 6.88 -3.82
C ILE A 39 14.99 7.97 -3.29
N VAL A 40 14.29 8.67 -4.19
CA VAL A 40 13.32 9.71 -3.82
C VAL A 40 12.23 9.14 -2.94
N PHE A 41 11.69 7.98 -3.30
CA PHE A 41 10.67 7.27 -2.54
C PHE A 41 11.13 6.95 -1.11
N HIS A 42 12.34 6.42 -0.93
CA HIS A 42 12.89 6.14 0.41
C HIS A 42 13.08 7.41 1.26
N GLN A 43 13.49 8.53 0.66
CA GLN A 43 13.61 9.81 1.37
C GLN A 43 12.24 10.33 1.82
N LEU A 44 11.24 10.24 0.95
CA LEU A 44 9.87 10.67 1.25
C LEU A 44 9.24 9.83 2.35
N LEU A 45 9.51 8.53 2.35
CA LEU A 45 9.06 7.62 3.40
C LEU A 45 9.64 7.98 4.76
N ARG A 46 10.93 8.33 4.83
CA ARG A 46 11.55 8.79 6.09
C ARG A 46 10.86 10.03 6.62
N ASN A 47 10.56 10.98 5.75
CA ASN A 47 9.86 12.22 6.16
C ASN A 47 8.43 11.94 6.64
N GLN A 48 7.72 10.99 6.03
CA GLN A 48 6.39 10.59 6.48
C GLN A 48 6.43 9.74 7.75
N ALA A 49 7.46 8.91 7.92
CA ALA A 49 7.64 8.11 9.14
C ALA A 49 7.82 8.99 10.40
N ASN A 50 8.25 10.24 10.25
CA ASN A 50 8.31 11.21 11.36
C ASN A 50 6.93 11.49 11.97
N VAL A 51 5.85 11.25 11.24
CA VAL A 51 4.49 11.29 11.78
C VAL A 51 4.33 10.37 12.99
N LEU A 52 5.04 9.23 13.00
CA LEU A 52 4.99 8.30 14.12
C LEU A 52 5.62 8.85 15.41
N ASP A 53 6.48 9.89 15.31
CA ASP A 53 7.08 10.53 16.48
C ASP A 53 6.02 11.31 17.27
N PHE A 54 5.04 11.89 16.57
CA PHE A 54 3.89 12.55 17.21
C PHE A 54 2.89 11.55 17.82
N LEU A 55 2.98 10.28 17.41
CA LEU A 55 2.07 9.22 17.86
C LEU A 55 2.68 8.31 18.93
N VAL A 56 3.85 8.64 19.47
CA VAL A 56 4.57 7.76 20.41
C VAL A 56 3.74 7.45 21.66
N GLU A 57 3.02 8.44 22.16
CA GLU A 57 2.20 8.30 23.36
C GLU A 57 0.75 7.86 23.06
N GLN A 58 0.35 7.87 21.80
CA GLN A 58 -1.01 7.49 21.41
C GLN A 58 -1.15 5.98 21.36
N ARG A 59 -2.11 5.46 22.11
CA ARG A 59 -2.37 4.02 22.14
C ARG A 59 -3.22 3.60 20.94
N THR A 60 -4.16 4.43 20.53
CA THR A 60 -4.99 4.16 19.36
C THR A 60 -4.82 5.26 18.33
N ALA A 61 -4.58 4.90 17.07
CA ALA A 61 -4.47 5.85 15.98
C ALA A 61 -5.13 5.33 14.71
N ALA A 62 -5.87 6.21 14.04
CA ALA A 62 -6.46 5.97 12.73
C ALA A 62 -5.80 6.87 11.68
N ILE A 63 -5.07 6.27 10.75
CA ILE A 63 -4.28 6.96 9.74
C ILE A 63 -4.95 6.80 8.38
N ASN A 64 -5.55 7.88 7.91
CA ASN A 64 -6.14 7.97 6.59
C ASN A 64 -5.08 8.38 5.55
N GLY A 65 -5.20 7.88 4.33
CA GLY A 65 -4.38 8.35 3.22
C GLY A 65 -4.84 7.74 1.91
N VAL A 66 -4.83 8.52 0.85
CA VAL A 66 -5.16 8.01 -0.49
C VAL A 66 -4.09 7.04 -0.99
N ALA A 67 -4.40 6.29 -2.05
CA ALA A 67 -3.43 5.42 -2.70
C ALA A 67 -2.14 6.18 -3.03
N GLY A 68 -0.98 5.57 -2.72
CA GLY A 68 0.33 6.18 -2.97
C GLY A 68 0.88 7.09 -1.87
N THR A 69 0.18 7.30 -0.76
CA THR A 69 0.67 8.10 0.38
C THR A 69 1.60 7.33 1.33
N GLY A 70 1.88 6.07 1.10
CA GLY A 70 2.83 5.28 1.88
C GLY A 70 2.27 4.66 3.16
N LYS A 71 0.94 4.51 3.31
CA LYS A 71 0.27 3.89 4.47
C LYS A 71 0.95 2.61 4.95
N THR A 72 1.05 1.61 4.08
CA THR A 72 1.66 0.30 4.39
C THR A 72 3.08 0.44 4.93
N LEU A 73 3.88 1.35 4.38
CA LEU A 73 5.27 1.53 4.80
C LEU A 73 5.38 2.22 6.16
N ILE A 74 4.47 3.16 6.45
CA ILE A 74 4.35 3.74 7.80
C ILE A 74 3.87 2.68 8.80
N ALA A 75 2.96 1.79 8.38
CA ALA A 75 2.52 0.66 9.19
C ALA A 75 3.68 -0.30 9.53
N VAL A 76 4.52 -0.64 8.54
CA VAL A 76 5.74 -1.45 8.73
C VAL A 76 6.73 -0.72 9.63
N GLU A 77 6.95 0.57 9.44
CA GLU A 77 7.83 1.36 10.31
C GLU A 77 7.32 1.41 11.75
N LYS A 78 6.01 1.48 11.98
CA LYS A 78 5.43 1.35 13.32
C LYS A 78 5.73 -0.03 13.91
N ALA A 79 5.56 -1.10 13.12
CA ALA A 79 5.90 -2.46 13.55
C ALA A 79 7.38 -2.58 13.91
N ARG A 80 8.28 -2.01 13.10
CA ARG A 80 9.73 -1.96 13.36
C ARG A 80 10.05 -1.27 14.68
N ARG A 81 9.44 -0.11 14.95
CA ARG A 81 9.65 0.62 16.21
C ARG A 81 9.16 -0.13 17.44
N LEU A 82 8.08 -0.90 17.32
CA LEU A 82 7.60 -1.76 18.40
C LEU A 82 8.53 -2.97 18.58
N HIS A 83 8.94 -3.59 17.50
CA HIS A 83 9.89 -4.71 17.51
C HIS A 83 11.24 -4.33 18.11
N SER A 84 11.78 -3.16 17.78
CA SER A 84 13.04 -2.65 18.38
C SER A 84 12.98 -2.44 19.90
N ARG A 85 11.77 -2.37 20.47
CA ARG A 85 11.50 -2.33 21.93
C ARG A 85 11.18 -3.70 22.50
N ASN A 86 11.47 -4.79 21.77
CA ASN A 86 11.14 -6.17 22.13
C ASN A 86 9.64 -6.42 22.35
N GLN A 87 8.80 -5.72 21.63
CA GLN A 87 7.35 -5.89 21.67
C GLN A 87 6.88 -6.74 20.49
N GLU A 88 6.08 -7.76 20.78
CA GLU A 88 5.41 -8.54 19.74
C GLU A 88 4.28 -7.74 19.09
N VAL A 89 4.12 -7.92 17.78
CA VAL A 89 3.13 -7.21 16.97
C VAL A 89 2.33 -8.19 16.14
N LEU A 90 1.02 -8.03 16.13
CA LEU A 90 0.12 -8.64 15.15
C LEU A 90 -0.12 -7.62 14.02
N PHE A 91 0.36 -7.94 12.83
CA PHE A 91 0.15 -7.13 11.64
C PHE A 91 -0.92 -7.80 10.75
N LEU A 92 -2.05 -7.13 10.62
CA LEU A 92 -3.18 -7.60 9.82
C LEU A 92 -3.29 -6.83 8.52
N CYS A 93 -3.42 -7.53 7.42
CA CYS A 93 -3.77 -6.98 6.12
C CYS A 93 -4.93 -7.79 5.49
N PHE A 94 -5.58 -7.21 4.51
CA PHE A 94 -6.70 -7.89 3.84
C PHE A 94 -6.22 -8.80 2.71
N ASN A 95 -5.21 -8.35 1.97
CA ASN A 95 -4.75 -8.99 0.75
C ASN A 95 -3.67 -10.05 1.04
N LYS A 96 -3.88 -11.28 0.54
CA LYS A 96 -2.95 -12.40 0.66
C LYS A 96 -1.56 -12.09 0.04
N TYR A 97 -1.54 -11.53 -1.16
CA TYR A 97 -0.28 -11.19 -1.84
C TYR A 97 0.51 -10.11 -1.10
N LEU A 98 -0.20 -9.14 -0.50
CA LEU A 98 0.44 -8.13 0.34
C LEU A 98 1.07 -8.79 1.58
N LYS A 99 0.36 -9.72 2.22
CA LYS A 99 0.87 -10.48 3.37
C LYS A 99 2.12 -11.27 3.00
N GLU A 100 2.11 -12.01 1.90
CA GLU A 100 3.25 -12.79 1.41
C GLU A 100 4.45 -11.88 1.10
N TYR A 101 4.22 -10.76 0.43
CA TYR A 101 5.26 -9.75 0.18
C TYR A 101 5.87 -9.18 1.48
N LEU A 102 5.04 -8.87 2.47
CA LEU A 102 5.51 -8.33 3.75
C LEU A 102 6.34 -9.35 4.53
N GLU A 103 5.96 -10.62 4.50
CA GLU A 103 6.74 -11.70 5.11
C GLU A 103 8.08 -11.91 4.41
N GLU A 104 8.10 -11.93 3.09
CA GLU A 104 9.32 -12.09 2.31
C GLU A 104 10.27 -10.88 2.49
N ALA A 105 9.73 -9.66 2.45
CA ALA A 105 10.53 -8.44 2.50
C ALA A 105 11.03 -8.09 3.91
N TYR A 106 10.29 -8.45 4.96
CA TYR A 106 10.55 -7.97 6.31
C TYR A 106 10.56 -9.05 7.39
N GLY A 107 10.21 -10.30 7.07
CA GLY A 107 10.08 -11.39 8.06
C GLY A 107 11.36 -11.66 8.84
N ASP A 108 12.50 -11.67 8.17
CA ASP A 108 13.81 -11.88 8.81
C ASP A 108 14.20 -10.70 9.72
N GLU A 109 13.95 -9.46 9.27
CA GLU A 109 14.25 -8.25 10.05
C GLU A 109 13.31 -8.09 11.24
N LEU A 110 12.05 -8.49 11.09
CA LEU A 110 10.97 -8.27 12.05
C LEU A 110 10.44 -9.58 12.65
N ALA A 111 11.32 -10.44 13.13
CA ALA A 111 10.98 -11.78 13.67
C ALA A 111 9.91 -11.77 14.79
N GLY A 112 9.71 -10.65 15.49
CA GLY A 112 8.65 -10.46 16.49
C GLY A 112 7.31 -9.96 15.92
N VAL A 113 7.22 -9.72 14.61
CA VAL A 113 6.00 -9.29 13.93
C VAL A 113 5.36 -10.47 13.23
N LYS A 114 4.10 -10.70 13.52
CA LYS A 114 3.31 -11.80 12.94
C LYS A 114 2.37 -11.23 11.89
N PHE A 115 2.65 -11.52 10.63
CA PHE A 115 1.82 -11.06 9.50
C PHE A 115 0.69 -12.07 9.21
N TYR A 116 -0.55 -11.60 9.22
CA TYR A 116 -1.73 -12.40 8.88
C TYR A 116 -2.68 -11.64 7.97
N THR A 117 -3.37 -12.39 7.12
CA THR A 117 -4.66 -11.92 6.62
C THR A 117 -5.72 -12.20 7.67
N ILE A 118 -6.89 -11.54 7.58
CA ILE A 118 -7.96 -11.80 8.52
C ILE A 118 -8.47 -13.25 8.42
N ASP A 119 -8.57 -13.77 7.19
CA ASP A 119 -8.91 -15.18 6.96
C ASP A 119 -7.85 -16.12 7.56
N GLY A 120 -6.56 -15.78 7.41
CA GLY A 120 -5.45 -16.54 7.99
C GLY A 120 -5.45 -16.51 9.53
N LEU A 121 -5.80 -15.37 10.13
CA LEU A 121 -5.97 -15.25 11.57
C LEU A 121 -7.16 -16.09 12.05
N ALA A 122 -8.28 -16.06 11.35
CA ALA A 122 -9.44 -16.86 11.67
C ALA A 122 -9.12 -18.36 11.65
N CYS A 123 -8.46 -18.83 10.58
CA CYS A 123 -8.01 -20.24 10.48
C CYS A 123 -7.07 -20.65 11.62
N LYS A 124 -6.18 -19.73 12.04
CA LYS A 124 -5.23 -20.02 13.11
C LYS A 124 -5.89 -20.10 14.48
N LEU A 125 -6.80 -19.17 14.79
CA LEU A 125 -7.39 -19.04 16.12
C LEU A 125 -8.56 -19.99 16.36
N ALA A 126 -9.34 -20.28 15.33
CA ALA A 126 -10.49 -21.19 15.43
C ALA A 126 -10.12 -22.68 15.31
N GLY A 127 -8.83 -22.99 15.07
CA GLY A 127 -8.34 -24.36 14.89
C GLY A 127 -8.65 -24.90 13.50
N ASN A 128 -7.88 -25.95 13.10
CA ASN A 128 -8.13 -26.72 11.88
C ASN A 128 -9.34 -27.68 12.03
N GLU A 129 -10.30 -27.39 12.86
CA GLU A 129 -11.50 -28.19 12.96
C GLU A 129 -12.29 -28.05 11.66
N GLY A 130 -12.41 -29.16 10.97
CA GLY A 130 -12.80 -29.38 9.58
C GLY A 130 -14.12 -28.82 9.06
N ASP A 131 -14.76 -27.88 9.74
CA ASP A 131 -16.01 -27.23 9.34
C ASP A 131 -15.85 -25.81 8.79
N PHE A 132 -14.60 -25.36 8.53
CA PHE A 132 -14.32 -24.09 7.86
C PHE A 132 -14.64 -24.11 6.35
N ASN A 133 -15.53 -24.97 5.92
CA ASN A 133 -15.90 -25.10 4.53
C ASN A 133 -16.60 -23.84 4.01
N ASN A 134 -15.87 -23.13 3.17
CA ASN A 134 -16.31 -22.24 2.07
C ASN A 134 -17.19 -21.02 2.36
N ASP A 135 -17.68 -20.78 3.57
CA ASP A 135 -18.46 -19.60 3.89
C ASP A 135 -17.63 -18.58 4.70
N ARG A 136 -17.19 -17.52 4.01
CA ARG A 136 -16.42 -16.42 4.60
C ARG A 136 -17.18 -15.72 5.73
N GLY A 137 -18.49 -15.55 5.59
CA GLY A 137 -19.34 -14.91 6.61
C GLY A 137 -19.32 -15.69 7.92
N ASN A 138 -19.41 -17.01 7.87
CA ASN A 138 -19.35 -17.85 9.04
C ASN A 138 -18.00 -17.79 9.74
N ARG A 139 -16.89 -17.78 8.98
CA ARG A 139 -15.53 -17.63 9.56
C ARG A 139 -15.36 -16.30 10.28
N PHE A 140 -15.83 -15.21 9.72
CA PHE A 140 -15.74 -13.89 10.33
C PHE A 140 -16.58 -13.81 11.61
N LYS A 141 -17.77 -14.39 11.60
CA LYS A 141 -18.60 -14.50 12.81
C LYS A 141 -17.89 -15.27 13.91
N MET A 142 -17.36 -16.46 13.61
CA MET A 142 -16.63 -17.27 14.57
C MET A 142 -15.40 -16.53 15.13
N LEU A 143 -14.67 -15.83 14.29
CA LEU A 143 -13.54 -15.01 14.73
C LEU A 143 -14.02 -13.86 15.64
N ALA A 144 -15.09 -13.17 15.29
CA ALA A 144 -15.65 -12.09 16.10
C ALA A 144 -16.10 -12.57 17.47
N ASP A 145 -16.77 -13.73 17.52
CA ASP A 145 -17.23 -14.36 18.76
C ASP A 145 -16.02 -14.80 19.62
N TYR A 146 -15.04 -15.48 19.00
CA TYR A 146 -13.82 -15.89 19.68
C TYR A 146 -13.05 -14.68 20.29
N LEU A 147 -12.87 -13.61 19.55
CA LEU A 147 -12.19 -12.41 20.04
C LEU A 147 -12.97 -11.72 21.16
N SER A 148 -14.30 -11.78 21.11
CA SER A 148 -15.16 -11.27 22.18
C SER A 148 -14.98 -12.09 23.46
N ASP A 149 -14.89 -13.41 23.36
CA ASP A 149 -14.62 -14.32 24.48
C ASP A 149 -13.21 -14.10 25.05
N VAL A 150 -12.21 -13.90 24.18
CA VAL A 150 -10.84 -13.54 24.61
C VAL A 150 -10.87 -12.25 25.43
N TYR A 151 -11.54 -11.21 24.94
CA TYR A 151 -11.66 -9.95 25.68
C TYR A 151 -12.34 -10.13 27.03
N ALA A 152 -13.45 -10.87 27.09
CA ALA A 152 -14.15 -11.20 28.32
C ALA A 152 -13.23 -11.96 29.29
N GLY A 153 -12.53 -12.98 28.82
CA GLY A 153 -11.57 -13.76 29.62
C GLY A 153 -10.43 -12.92 30.18
N MET A 154 -9.91 -11.95 29.43
CA MET A 154 -8.88 -11.04 29.91
C MET A 154 -9.33 -10.15 31.09
N LEU A 155 -10.62 -9.86 31.18
CA LEU A 155 -11.18 -9.10 32.29
C LEU A 155 -11.25 -9.92 33.59
N TYR A 156 -11.41 -11.25 33.48
CA TYR A 156 -11.60 -12.16 34.62
C TYR A 156 -10.32 -12.86 35.08
N GLU A 157 -9.46 -13.34 34.17
CA GLU A 157 -8.36 -14.26 34.47
C GLU A 157 -6.96 -13.62 34.51
N GLY A 158 -6.85 -12.34 34.18
CA GLY A 158 -5.56 -11.65 34.07
C GLY A 158 -4.99 -11.60 32.65
N LYS A 159 -4.60 -10.39 32.27
CA LYS A 159 -4.42 -9.92 30.89
C LYS A 159 -3.34 -10.65 30.08
N ALA A 160 -2.13 -10.77 30.64
CA ALA A 160 -0.97 -11.25 29.87
C ALA A 160 -1.00 -12.76 29.59
N ASN A 161 -1.43 -13.56 30.56
CA ASN A 161 -1.49 -15.01 30.39
C ASN A 161 -2.58 -15.43 29.42
N TYR A 162 -3.72 -14.75 29.48
CA TYR A 162 -4.86 -15.04 28.59
C TYR A 162 -4.54 -14.68 27.14
N LEU A 163 -3.93 -13.52 26.92
CA LEU A 163 -3.52 -13.06 25.60
C LEU A 163 -2.55 -14.06 24.93
N ARG A 164 -1.56 -14.55 25.69
CA ARG A 164 -0.60 -15.55 25.20
C ARG A 164 -1.26 -16.88 24.85
N LYS A 165 -2.17 -17.36 25.71
CA LYS A 165 -2.96 -18.59 25.45
C LYS A 165 -3.81 -18.45 24.17
N ALA A 166 -4.38 -17.26 23.94
CA ALA A 166 -5.15 -16.96 22.74
C ALA A 166 -4.28 -16.78 21.46
N GLY A 167 -2.95 -16.80 21.58
CA GLY A 167 -2.05 -16.62 20.45
C GLY A 167 -2.02 -15.20 19.87
N LEU A 168 -2.55 -14.24 20.62
CA LEU A 168 -2.62 -12.83 20.27
C LEU A 168 -1.49 -12.01 20.91
N THR A 169 -1.30 -10.80 20.44
CA THR A 169 -0.33 -9.83 20.95
C THR A 169 -1.02 -8.55 21.39
N ALA A 170 -0.36 -7.78 22.28
CA ALA A 170 -0.92 -6.52 22.76
C ALA A 170 -0.89 -5.42 21.69
N ASN A 171 0.11 -5.43 20.81
CA ASN A 171 0.22 -4.42 19.76
C ASN A 171 -0.36 -4.97 18.47
N ILE A 172 -1.28 -4.22 17.89
CA ILE A 172 -2.02 -4.62 16.70
C ILE A 172 -1.95 -3.49 15.67
N ILE A 173 -1.57 -3.84 14.46
CA ILE A 173 -1.55 -2.94 13.30
C ILE A 173 -2.46 -3.54 12.23
N VAL A 174 -3.36 -2.73 11.71
CA VAL A 174 -4.28 -3.10 10.64
C VAL A 174 -3.99 -2.23 9.42
N ASP A 175 -3.61 -2.85 8.31
CA ASP A 175 -3.48 -2.16 7.01
C ASP A 175 -4.69 -2.47 6.12
N GLU A 176 -5.02 -1.54 5.23
CA GLU A 176 -6.23 -1.56 4.39
C GLU A 176 -7.52 -1.72 5.21
N GLY A 177 -7.61 -0.97 6.31
CA GLY A 177 -8.72 -1.04 7.27
C GLY A 177 -10.11 -0.81 6.68
N GLN A 178 -10.23 -0.16 5.52
CA GLN A 178 -11.49 0.02 4.81
C GLN A 178 -12.09 -1.30 4.32
N ASP A 179 -11.27 -2.29 4.04
CA ASP A 179 -11.73 -3.57 3.48
C ASP A 179 -12.38 -4.49 4.55
N PHE A 180 -12.22 -4.15 5.83
CA PHE A 180 -12.75 -4.93 6.95
C PHE A 180 -14.20 -4.61 7.31
N GLY A 181 -14.76 -3.50 6.85
CA GLY A 181 -16.04 -3.02 7.35
C GLY A 181 -17.05 -2.55 6.30
N GLN A 182 -16.84 -2.80 5.02
CA GLN A 182 -17.67 -2.20 3.97
C GLN A 182 -19.11 -2.73 3.95
N GLU A 183 -19.35 -4.01 4.14
CA GLU A 183 -20.68 -4.64 4.14
C GLU A 183 -20.87 -5.59 5.31
N ASP A 184 -19.81 -5.87 6.07
CA ASP A 184 -19.75 -6.95 7.02
C ASP A 184 -19.80 -6.41 8.46
N ILE A 185 -20.93 -6.67 9.12
CA ILE A 185 -21.13 -6.39 10.54
C ILE A 185 -20.02 -7.09 11.36
N GLU A 186 -19.61 -8.28 10.95
CA GLU A 186 -18.63 -9.10 11.63
C GLU A 186 -17.22 -8.50 11.51
N GLY A 187 -16.87 -7.92 10.37
CA GLY A 187 -15.59 -7.19 10.21
C GLY A 187 -15.45 -6.02 11.19
N ASN A 188 -16.53 -5.27 11.41
CA ASN A 188 -16.53 -4.22 12.44
C ASN A 188 -16.40 -4.78 13.86
N ARG A 189 -17.10 -5.87 14.19
CA ARG A 189 -16.99 -6.55 15.48
C ARG A 189 -15.57 -7.06 15.74
N ILE A 190 -14.91 -7.61 14.73
CA ILE A 190 -13.50 -8.05 14.80
C ILE A 190 -12.59 -6.86 15.12
N LEU A 191 -12.69 -5.75 14.39
CA LEU A 191 -11.88 -4.57 14.62
C LEU A 191 -12.09 -4.00 16.03
N GLU A 192 -13.34 -3.92 16.49
CA GLU A 192 -13.68 -3.44 17.83
C GLU A 192 -13.11 -4.36 18.92
N ALA A 193 -13.24 -5.68 18.75
CA ALA A 193 -12.70 -6.65 19.71
C ALA A 193 -11.17 -6.57 19.78
N LEU A 194 -10.49 -6.52 18.64
CA LEU A 194 -9.04 -6.37 18.58
C LEU A 194 -8.58 -5.07 19.23
N CYS A 195 -9.27 -3.95 19.01
CA CYS A 195 -8.96 -2.68 19.66
C CYS A 195 -9.11 -2.78 21.18
N LYS A 196 -10.22 -3.33 21.67
CA LYS A 196 -10.47 -3.55 23.10
C LYS A 196 -9.44 -4.48 23.75
N ILE A 197 -9.06 -5.55 23.07
CA ILE A 197 -7.99 -6.48 23.53
C ILE A 197 -6.67 -5.74 23.66
N SER A 198 -6.27 -4.98 22.64
CA SER A 198 -5.05 -4.19 22.64
C SER A 198 -5.02 -3.17 23.78
N GLN A 199 -6.09 -2.39 23.96
CA GLN A 199 -6.24 -1.43 25.04
C GLN A 199 -6.19 -2.10 26.43
N CYS A 200 -6.92 -3.20 26.59
CA CYS A 200 -6.94 -3.97 27.85
C CYS A 200 -5.54 -4.52 28.17
N ALA A 201 -4.79 -4.97 27.20
CA ALA A 201 -3.42 -5.45 27.35
C ALA A 201 -2.38 -4.33 27.58
N GLY A 202 -2.78 -3.07 27.47
CA GLY A 202 -1.86 -1.93 27.56
C GLY A 202 -0.97 -1.73 26.33
N GLY A 203 -1.34 -2.34 25.20
CA GLY A 203 -0.66 -2.22 23.93
C GLY A 203 -1.13 -1.03 23.09
N SER A 204 -0.86 -1.11 21.79
CA SER A 204 -1.25 -0.08 20.81
C SER A 204 -2.04 -0.68 19.66
N PHE A 205 -3.07 0.04 19.21
CA PHE A 205 -3.91 -0.33 18.06
C PHE A 205 -3.83 0.77 17.01
N TYR A 206 -3.29 0.43 15.84
CA TYR A 206 -3.12 1.36 14.72
C TYR A 206 -3.84 0.82 13.49
N ILE A 207 -4.71 1.64 12.90
CA ILE A 207 -5.45 1.29 11.69
C ILE A 207 -5.13 2.27 10.57
N PHE A 208 -4.67 1.74 9.44
CA PHE A 208 -4.38 2.47 8.21
C PHE A 208 -5.49 2.21 7.20
N TYR A 209 -6.06 3.25 6.62
CA TYR A 209 -7.22 3.12 5.74
C TYR A 209 -7.24 4.18 4.65
N ASP A 210 -8.02 3.95 3.61
CA ASP A 210 -8.28 4.90 2.53
C ASP A 210 -9.76 5.29 2.52
N LYS A 211 -10.06 6.51 2.96
CA LYS A 211 -11.43 7.01 3.00
C LYS A 211 -12.07 7.09 1.61
N LEU A 212 -11.29 7.30 0.54
CA LEU A 212 -11.83 7.39 -0.82
C LEU A 212 -12.26 6.02 -1.36
N GLN A 213 -11.67 4.94 -0.85
CA GLN A 213 -12.08 3.57 -1.20
C GLN A 213 -13.28 3.08 -0.39
N MET A 214 -13.69 3.82 0.64
CA MET A 214 -14.92 3.56 1.43
C MET A 214 -16.20 4.06 0.75
N ILE A 215 -16.20 4.32 -0.54
CA ILE A 215 -17.31 4.95 -1.28
C ILE A 215 -18.61 4.13 -1.19
N GLN A 216 -18.52 2.83 -1.00
CA GLN A 216 -19.67 1.93 -0.94
C GLN A 216 -20.28 1.79 0.46
N SER A 217 -19.59 2.21 1.53
CA SER A 217 -20.13 2.14 2.89
C SER A 217 -20.39 3.52 3.47
N SER A 218 -21.64 3.78 3.85
CA SER A 218 -22.04 5.02 4.52
C SER A 218 -21.55 5.13 5.97
N ARG A 219 -20.86 4.11 6.51
CA ARG A 219 -20.47 4.05 7.92
C ARG A 219 -18.98 3.76 8.09
N ILE A 220 -18.28 4.72 8.64
CA ILE A 220 -16.89 4.55 9.09
C ILE A 220 -16.90 3.67 10.34
N PRO A 221 -16.06 2.59 10.44
CA PRO A 221 -15.93 1.77 11.63
C PRO A 221 -15.77 2.56 12.92
N ALA A 222 -16.38 2.08 14.01
CA ALA A 222 -16.34 2.78 15.29
C ALA A 222 -14.90 3.00 15.77
N VAL A 223 -14.02 2.02 15.62
CA VAL A 223 -12.60 2.10 15.97
C VAL A 223 -11.87 3.26 15.29
N ILE A 224 -12.26 3.64 14.07
CA ILE A 224 -11.69 4.80 13.35
C ILE A 224 -12.27 6.10 13.92
N ARG A 225 -13.57 6.12 14.24
CA ARG A 225 -14.22 7.33 14.78
C ARG A 225 -13.74 7.66 16.19
N GLU A 226 -13.45 6.65 16.98
CA GLU A 226 -13.17 6.74 18.41
C GLU A 226 -11.67 6.67 18.72
N ALA A 227 -10.82 6.55 17.71
CA ALA A 227 -9.36 6.55 17.90
C ALA A 227 -8.88 7.84 18.59
N ASP A 228 -7.94 7.71 19.53
CA ASP A 228 -7.34 8.83 20.29
C ASP A 228 -6.71 9.87 19.36
N CYS A 229 -6.13 9.41 18.26
CA CYS A 229 -5.57 10.26 17.25
C CYS A 229 -6.05 9.87 15.84
N LYS A 230 -6.42 10.87 15.06
CA LYS A 230 -6.79 10.73 13.65
C LYS A 230 -5.89 11.60 12.80
N LEU A 231 -5.16 10.97 11.89
CA LEU A 231 -4.25 11.65 10.98
C LEU A 231 -4.63 11.40 9.53
N THR A 232 -4.33 12.36 8.68
CA THR A 232 -4.50 12.21 7.22
C THR A 232 -3.18 12.50 6.53
N LEU A 233 -2.75 11.54 5.72
CA LEU A 233 -1.60 11.66 4.83
C LEU A 233 -2.09 12.24 3.51
N TYR A 234 -1.63 13.43 3.17
CA TYR A 234 -2.07 14.13 1.97
C TYR A 234 -1.12 13.94 0.79
N LYS A 235 0.19 13.88 1.06
CA LYS A 235 1.20 13.88 0.01
C LYS A 235 1.33 12.50 -0.62
N ASN A 236 1.11 12.44 -1.94
CA ASN A 236 1.42 11.25 -2.71
C ASN A 236 2.94 11.17 -2.94
N CYS A 237 3.55 10.08 -2.55
CA CYS A 237 5.00 9.87 -2.62
C CYS A 237 5.39 8.69 -3.53
N ARG A 238 4.45 7.85 -3.94
CA ARG A 238 4.73 6.66 -4.76
C ARG A 238 4.47 6.86 -6.23
N ASN A 239 3.40 7.55 -6.56
CA ASN A 239 2.98 7.71 -7.96
C ASN A 239 3.66 8.92 -8.60
N THR A 240 3.87 8.86 -9.90
CA THR A 240 4.22 10.06 -10.68
C THR A 240 3.05 11.04 -10.69
N GLU A 241 3.31 12.31 -10.94
CA GLU A 241 2.28 13.36 -10.97
C GLU A 241 1.14 13.01 -11.94
N ASN A 242 1.48 12.56 -13.15
CA ASN A 242 0.50 12.20 -14.17
C ASN A 242 -0.38 11.02 -13.77
N ILE A 243 0.16 10.00 -13.08
CA ILE A 243 -0.63 8.88 -12.55
C ILE A 243 -1.56 9.36 -11.45
N ALA A 244 -1.06 10.15 -10.51
CA ALA A 244 -1.85 10.67 -9.40
C ALA A 244 -2.97 11.60 -9.87
N LEU A 245 -2.69 12.50 -10.80
CA LEU A 245 -3.67 13.39 -11.41
C LEU A 245 -4.77 12.61 -12.16
N THR A 246 -4.37 11.60 -12.94
CA THR A 246 -5.33 10.83 -13.74
C THR A 246 -6.24 9.99 -12.86
N SER A 247 -5.69 9.33 -11.84
CA SER A 247 -6.48 8.50 -10.92
C SER A 247 -7.45 9.34 -10.08
N LEU A 248 -7.04 10.53 -9.63
CA LEU A 248 -7.88 11.37 -8.80
C LEU A 248 -9.00 12.07 -9.59
N ARG A 249 -8.75 12.46 -10.84
CA ARG A 249 -9.76 13.05 -11.72
C ARG A 249 -11.02 12.20 -11.93
N LEU A 250 -10.89 10.89 -11.79
CA LEU A 250 -12.03 9.96 -11.88
C LEU A 250 -12.93 9.99 -10.64
N ILE A 251 -12.43 10.49 -9.50
CA ILE A 251 -13.09 10.39 -8.22
C ILE A 251 -13.38 11.76 -7.61
N SER A 252 -12.59 12.78 -7.94
CA SER A 252 -12.66 14.10 -7.31
C SER A 252 -12.07 15.18 -8.22
N ASP A 253 -12.66 16.38 -8.15
CA ASP A 253 -12.11 17.58 -8.82
C ASP A 253 -10.89 18.18 -8.11
N ARG A 254 -10.50 17.62 -6.96
CA ARG A 254 -9.33 18.09 -6.21
C ARG A 254 -8.06 17.60 -6.86
N LYS A 255 -7.02 18.46 -6.90
CA LYS A 255 -5.69 18.05 -7.30
C LYS A 255 -5.02 17.28 -6.17
N PRO A 256 -4.26 16.19 -6.47
CA PRO A 256 -3.47 15.51 -5.46
C PRO A 256 -2.35 16.43 -4.97
N GLU A 257 -2.09 16.41 -3.68
CA GLU A 257 -0.89 17.02 -3.14
C GLU A 257 0.29 16.09 -3.43
N MET A 258 1.24 16.60 -4.21
CA MET A 258 2.44 15.87 -4.57
C MET A 258 3.60 16.27 -3.66
N SER A 259 4.56 15.37 -3.50
CA SER A 259 5.81 15.70 -2.83
C SER A 259 6.67 16.60 -3.71
N GLU A 260 7.50 17.44 -3.10
CA GLU A 260 8.33 18.45 -3.77
C GLU A 260 9.27 17.88 -4.86
N ASN A 261 9.65 16.61 -4.73
CA ASN A 261 10.54 15.93 -5.67
C ASN A 261 9.82 14.92 -6.57
N THR A 262 8.51 15.07 -6.76
CA THR A 262 7.73 14.13 -7.57
C THR A 262 8.06 14.32 -9.05
N VAL A 263 8.32 13.20 -9.72
CA VAL A 263 8.57 13.17 -11.17
C VAL A 263 7.24 13.25 -11.91
N ALA A 264 7.17 14.05 -12.97
CA ALA A 264 5.95 14.16 -13.78
C ALA A 264 5.50 12.81 -14.35
N GLY A 265 6.45 11.98 -14.81
CA GLY A 265 6.17 10.68 -15.44
C GLY A 265 5.58 10.81 -16.83
N CYS A 266 5.34 9.67 -17.47
CA CYS A 266 4.63 9.63 -18.77
C CYS A 266 3.13 9.85 -18.55
N SER A 267 2.50 10.53 -19.51
CA SER A 267 1.03 10.65 -19.52
C SER A 267 0.41 9.27 -19.75
N PRO A 268 -0.61 8.89 -18.98
CA PRO A 268 -1.39 7.69 -19.27
C PRO A 268 -2.02 7.75 -20.67
N VAL A 269 -2.04 6.61 -21.33
CA VAL A 269 -2.64 6.48 -22.67
C VAL A 269 -3.89 5.62 -22.56
N MET A 270 -4.99 6.08 -23.12
CA MET A 270 -6.25 5.34 -23.17
C MET A 270 -6.51 4.86 -24.59
N TYR A 271 -6.71 3.57 -24.74
CA TYR A 271 -7.07 2.95 -26.02
C TYR A 271 -8.53 2.54 -26.00
N PHE A 272 -9.24 2.85 -27.07
CA PHE A 272 -10.60 2.39 -27.32
C PHE A 272 -10.55 1.36 -28.45
N ALA A 273 -10.88 0.10 -28.13
CA ALA A 273 -10.96 -0.96 -29.12
C ALA A 273 -12.42 -1.23 -29.46
N GLY A 274 -12.72 -1.40 -30.73
CA GLY A 274 -14.07 -1.73 -31.20
C GLY A 274 -14.42 -3.21 -31.00
N ASP A 275 -13.42 -4.07 -30.87
CA ASP A 275 -13.56 -5.50 -30.66
C ASP A 275 -12.41 -6.06 -29.76
N LEU A 276 -12.53 -7.33 -29.41
CA LEU A 276 -11.57 -8.02 -28.57
C LEU A 276 -10.19 -8.14 -29.24
N ALA A 277 -10.17 -8.42 -30.55
CA ALA A 277 -8.93 -8.53 -31.30
C ALA A 277 -8.16 -7.20 -31.37
N GLY A 278 -8.87 -6.08 -31.44
CA GLY A 278 -8.30 -4.74 -31.35
C GLY A 278 -7.72 -4.45 -29.97
N ALA A 279 -8.40 -4.92 -28.91
CA ALA A 279 -7.92 -4.79 -27.54
C ALA A 279 -6.61 -5.58 -27.34
N PHE A 280 -6.53 -6.82 -27.79
CA PHE A 280 -5.31 -7.63 -27.75
C PHE A 280 -4.15 -6.97 -28.50
N ARG A 281 -4.38 -6.48 -29.71
CA ARG A 281 -3.34 -5.76 -30.47
C ARG A 281 -2.82 -4.55 -29.72
N ALA A 282 -3.70 -3.76 -29.07
CA ALA A 282 -3.30 -2.59 -28.29
C ALA A 282 -2.45 -2.96 -27.07
N VAL A 283 -2.77 -4.07 -26.40
CA VAL A 283 -1.96 -4.60 -25.27
C VAL A 283 -0.59 -5.03 -25.78
N ASP A 284 -0.54 -5.84 -26.84
CA ASP A 284 0.70 -6.37 -27.43
C ASP A 284 1.63 -5.24 -27.90
N GLU A 285 1.09 -4.26 -28.60
CA GLU A 285 1.84 -3.06 -28.99
C GLU A 285 2.37 -2.27 -27.81
N SER A 286 1.58 -2.18 -26.73
CA SER A 286 2.00 -1.49 -25.51
C SER A 286 3.14 -2.22 -24.81
N ILE A 287 3.06 -3.55 -24.70
CA ILE A 287 4.14 -4.39 -24.15
C ILE A 287 5.42 -4.17 -24.94
N ARG A 288 5.37 -4.34 -26.26
CA ARG A 288 6.55 -4.15 -27.13
C ARG A 288 7.17 -2.76 -27.00
N LYS A 289 6.35 -1.71 -26.88
CA LYS A 289 6.85 -0.33 -26.67
C LYS A 289 7.57 -0.19 -25.34
N PHE A 290 7.10 -0.82 -24.28
CA PHE A 290 7.76 -0.79 -22.98
C PHE A 290 9.05 -1.63 -22.98
N GLU A 291 9.06 -2.81 -23.58
CA GLU A 291 10.25 -3.65 -23.74
C GLU A 291 11.36 -2.93 -24.54
N GLN A 292 11.00 -2.28 -25.66
CA GLN A 292 11.93 -1.47 -26.45
C GLN A 292 12.55 -0.30 -25.64
N ARG A 293 11.87 0.16 -24.61
CA ARG A 293 12.36 1.19 -23.66
C ARG A 293 13.15 0.60 -22.49
N GLY A 294 13.34 -0.71 -22.45
CA GLY A 294 14.08 -1.41 -21.40
C GLY A 294 13.28 -1.72 -20.14
N TYR A 295 11.94 -1.68 -20.19
CA TYR A 295 11.11 -2.17 -19.09
C TYR A 295 10.88 -3.67 -19.27
N HIS A 296 11.22 -4.46 -18.23
CA HIS A 296 11.07 -5.92 -18.25
C HIS A 296 10.00 -6.40 -17.27
N ASP A 297 9.72 -5.62 -16.23
CA ASP A 297 8.67 -5.90 -15.25
C ASP A 297 7.37 -5.23 -15.68
N ILE A 298 6.57 -5.95 -16.47
CA ILE A 298 5.30 -5.46 -17.02
C ILE A 298 4.16 -6.28 -16.41
N VAL A 299 3.16 -5.61 -15.85
CA VAL A 299 1.98 -6.24 -15.26
C VAL A 299 0.74 -5.79 -16.01
N ILE A 300 -0.09 -6.76 -16.39
CA ILE A 300 -1.40 -6.52 -17.00
C ILE A 300 -2.47 -6.75 -15.95
N LEU A 301 -3.26 -5.71 -15.66
CA LEU A 301 -4.37 -5.81 -14.71
C LEU A 301 -5.69 -5.99 -15.47
N THR A 302 -6.47 -6.97 -15.08
CA THR A 302 -7.80 -7.25 -15.63
C THR A 302 -8.87 -7.15 -14.55
N MET A 303 -10.11 -6.85 -14.96
CA MET A 303 -11.27 -6.79 -14.05
C MET A 303 -11.78 -8.18 -13.63
N LYS A 304 -11.21 -9.25 -14.17
CA LYS A 304 -11.57 -10.63 -13.88
C LYS A 304 -10.35 -11.41 -13.38
N THR A 305 -10.62 -12.52 -12.67
CA THR A 305 -9.55 -13.46 -12.29
C THR A 305 -8.88 -14.03 -13.54
N GLU A 306 -7.62 -14.45 -13.43
CA GLU A 306 -6.84 -15.04 -14.52
C GLU A 306 -7.64 -16.11 -15.29
N ALA A 307 -8.21 -17.08 -14.55
CA ALA A 307 -9.03 -18.15 -15.14
C ALA A 307 -10.35 -17.70 -15.84
N ARG A 308 -10.76 -16.44 -15.67
CA ARG A 308 -11.96 -15.85 -16.30
C ARG A 308 -11.62 -14.66 -17.19
N SER A 309 -10.36 -14.34 -17.29
CA SER A 309 -9.87 -13.28 -18.20
C SER A 309 -9.83 -13.81 -19.63
N VAL A 310 -10.28 -13.01 -20.57
CA VAL A 310 -10.10 -13.29 -22.00
C VAL A 310 -8.63 -13.27 -22.43
N LEU A 311 -7.73 -12.82 -21.55
CA LEU A 311 -6.28 -12.82 -21.78
C LEU A 311 -5.60 -14.14 -21.34
N SER A 312 -6.33 -15.06 -20.70
CA SER A 312 -5.77 -16.35 -20.26
C SER A 312 -5.51 -17.33 -21.40
N ASP A 313 -6.15 -17.10 -22.56
CA ASP A 313 -6.07 -17.98 -23.74
C ASP A 313 -5.10 -17.46 -24.82
N SER A 314 -4.28 -16.45 -24.52
CA SER A 314 -3.37 -15.81 -25.48
C SER A 314 -1.89 -16.10 -25.21
#